data_f86db92796cad231f2e644386a2ba11f
#
_entry.id   f86db92796cad231f2e644386a2ba11f
#
_cell.length_a   1.000
_cell.length_b   1.000
_cell.length_c   1.000
_cell.angle_alpha   90.00
_cell.angle_beta   90.00
_cell.angle_gamma   90.00
#
_symmetry.space_group_name_H-M   'P 1'
#
loop_
_entity.id
_entity.type
_entity.pdbx_description
1 polymer ?
#
loop_
_entity_poly.entity_id
_entity_poly.type
_entity_poly.pdbx_seq_one_letter_code
_entity_poly.pdbx_strand_id
1 'polypeptide(L)'
;MKRRMVALLAALLLMLPAAAMAYSAVVDNGSDPGSRLNMRTQPSRDASAVGKFVSGTQVEVIADAGDGWSQVRIGGSRGSVTGYMMTSYLKSSSTIDARERRRVVSPYGTQSVVLRDRPSNSYGAVAMLMVGETVTVIGVSGDFCFVQMNDSSVGCLLGSELK
;
A
#
# COMPACT_ATOMS: atom_id res chain seq x y z
N MET A 1 -25.21 48.66 16.16
CA MET A 1 -24.90 47.24 16.55
C MET A 1 -25.13 46.21 15.44
N LYS A 2 -25.86 46.47 14.35
CA LYS A 2 -26.17 45.45 13.30
C LYS A 2 -25.05 45.17 12.28
N ARG A 3 -24.03 46.01 12.14
CA ARG A 3 -22.94 45.84 11.14
C ARG A 3 -21.78 44.92 11.58
N ARG A 4 -21.65 44.63 12.89
CA ARG A 4 -20.56 43.77 13.42
C ARG A 4 -20.91 42.29 13.45
N MET A 5 -22.18 41.93 13.40
CA MET A 5 -22.61 40.50 13.39
C MET A 5 -22.51 39.86 12.00
N VAL A 6 -22.57 40.63 10.91
CA VAL A 6 -22.49 40.09 9.55
C VAL A 6 -21.07 39.69 9.18
N ALA A 7 -20.05 40.35 9.74
CA ALA A 7 -18.66 40.06 9.46
C ALA A 7 -18.18 38.75 10.13
N LEU A 8 -18.79 38.32 11.23
CA LEU A 8 -18.45 37.07 11.93
C LEU A 8 -19.06 35.83 11.27
N LEU A 9 -20.16 35.94 10.54
CA LEU A 9 -20.76 34.83 9.82
C LEU A 9 -20.02 34.53 8.50
N ALA A 10 -19.36 35.51 7.89
CA ALA A 10 -18.61 35.30 6.65
C ALA A 10 -17.26 34.63 6.86
N ALA A 11 -16.68 34.69 8.07
CA ALA A 11 -15.41 34.06 8.39
C ALA A 11 -15.53 32.56 8.73
N LEU A 12 -16.74 32.05 9.02
CA LEU A 12 -16.97 30.65 9.39
C LEU A 12 -17.21 29.73 8.18
N LEU A 13 -17.33 30.28 6.98
CA LEU A 13 -17.65 29.53 5.76
C LEU A 13 -16.41 29.06 4.99
N LEU A 14 -15.19 29.31 5.47
CA LEU A 14 -13.94 29.05 4.74
C LEU A 14 -13.12 27.85 5.30
N MET A 15 -13.69 27.05 6.20
CA MET A 15 -13.05 25.83 6.69
C MET A 15 -13.85 24.57 6.34
N LEU A 16 -14.31 24.47 5.08
CA LEU A 16 -14.64 23.15 4.55
C LEU A 16 -13.32 22.47 4.22
N PRO A 17 -12.98 21.35 4.89
CA PRO A 17 -11.85 20.56 4.45
C PRO A 17 -12.16 20.16 3.00
N ALA A 18 -11.26 20.48 2.08
CA ALA A 18 -11.32 19.94 0.74
C ALA A 18 -11.35 18.41 0.91
N ALA A 19 -12.47 17.78 0.62
CA ALA A 19 -12.57 16.34 0.62
C ALA A 19 -11.53 15.84 -0.38
N ALA A 20 -10.45 15.27 0.12
CA ALA A 20 -9.43 14.68 -0.71
C ALA A 20 -10.11 13.53 -1.48
N MET A 21 -10.35 13.73 -2.77
CA MET A 21 -10.90 12.70 -3.64
C MET A 21 -9.82 11.62 -3.78
N ALA A 22 -10.12 10.42 -3.31
CA ALA A 22 -9.24 9.28 -3.52
C ALA A 22 -9.11 8.99 -5.02
N TYR A 23 -7.90 8.76 -5.49
CA TYR A 23 -7.64 8.42 -6.89
C TYR A 23 -6.64 7.28 -7.01
N SER A 24 -6.72 6.56 -8.14
CA SER A 24 -5.82 5.44 -8.43
C SER A 24 -4.52 5.94 -9.06
N ALA A 25 -3.41 5.39 -8.60
CA ALA A 25 -2.09 5.60 -9.14
C ALA A 25 -1.30 4.29 -9.16
N VAL A 26 -0.13 4.29 -9.77
CA VAL A 26 0.83 3.19 -9.72
C VAL A 26 2.17 3.70 -9.21
N VAL A 27 2.90 2.83 -8.52
CA VAL A 27 4.29 3.08 -8.14
C VAL A 27 5.15 3.07 -9.40
N ASP A 28 5.94 4.11 -9.61
CA ASP A 28 6.91 4.24 -10.70
C ASP A 28 8.26 4.68 -10.15
N ASN A 29 9.16 3.72 -9.98
CA ASN A 29 10.54 3.94 -9.51
C ASN A 29 11.54 4.21 -10.65
N GLY A 30 11.05 4.45 -11.87
CA GLY A 30 11.87 4.54 -13.07
C GLY A 30 12.15 3.17 -13.72
N SER A 31 13.15 3.13 -14.58
CA SER A 31 13.42 1.98 -15.48
C SER A 31 14.18 0.81 -14.83
N ASP A 32 14.62 0.92 -13.59
CA ASP A 32 15.30 -0.18 -12.89
C ASP A 32 14.29 -1.16 -12.26
N PRO A 33 14.14 -2.40 -12.80
CA PRO A 33 13.22 -3.39 -12.26
C PRO A 33 13.53 -3.82 -10.82
N GLY A 34 14.77 -3.64 -10.37
CA GLY A 34 15.20 -3.92 -8.99
C GLY A 34 14.83 -2.82 -8.00
N SER A 35 14.51 -1.65 -8.49
CA SER A 35 14.17 -0.50 -7.65
C SER A 35 12.82 -0.68 -6.94
N ARG A 36 12.77 -0.26 -5.68
CA ARG A 36 11.57 -0.34 -4.85
C ARG A 36 11.34 0.97 -4.10
N LEU A 37 10.07 1.39 -4.02
CA LEU A 37 9.65 2.54 -3.24
C LEU A 37 9.30 2.13 -1.81
N ASN A 38 9.84 2.87 -0.83
CA ASN A 38 9.44 2.70 0.56
C ASN A 38 8.03 3.26 0.78
N MET A 39 7.16 2.44 1.37
CA MET A 39 5.98 2.91 2.09
C MET A 39 6.37 3.06 3.56
N ARG A 40 6.05 4.19 4.17
CA ARG A 40 6.45 4.53 5.54
C ARG A 40 5.26 4.72 6.46
N THR A 41 5.51 4.63 7.76
CA THR A 41 4.48 4.80 8.79
C THR A 41 4.05 6.25 8.99
N GLN A 42 4.90 7.21 8.58
CA GLN A 42 4.66 8.66 8.64
C GLN A 42 5.21 9.34 7.38
N PRO A 43 4.76 10.55 7.03
CA PRO A 43 5.24 11.29 5.85
C PRO A 43 6.63 11.93 6.12
N SER A 44 7.61 11.09 6.36
CA SER A 44 9.00 11.48 6.64
C SER A 44 9.98 10.42 6.13
N ARG A 45 11.16 10.87 5.68
CA ARG A 45 12.24 9.96 5.26
C ARG A 45 12.85 9.19 6.43
N ASP A 46 12.72 9.70 7.65
CA ASP A 46 13.24 9.07 8.87
C ASP A 46 12.26 8.08 9.50
N ALA A 47 11.00 8.09 9.06
CA ALA A 47 9.99 7.17 9.56
C ALA A 47 10.30 5.72 9.17
N SER A 48 9.87 4.78 10.00
CA SER A 48 10.01 3.34 9.74
C SER A 48 9.30 2.94 8.45
N ALA A 49 9.93 2.05 7.68
CA ALA A 49 9.31 1.49 6.49
C ALA A 49 8.29 0.41 6.87
N VAL A 50 7.07 0.54 6.33
CA VAL A 50 6.05 -0.53 6.33
C VAL A 50 6.51 -1.66 5.41
N GLY A 51 7.03 -1.29 4.23
CA GLY A 51 7.57 -2.19 3.23
C GLY A 51 8.15 -1.44 2.04
N LYS A 52 8.68 -2.19 1.09
CA LYS A 52 9.28 -1.68 -0.15
C LYS A 52 8.51 -2.28 -1.33
N PHE A 53 7.90 -1.43 -2.15
CA PHE A 53 7.00 -1.84 -3.23
C PHE A 53 7.62 -1.61 -4.61
N VAL A 54 7.37 -2.55 -5.51
CA VAL A 54 7.92 -2.55 -6.87
C VAL A 54 7.11 -1.65 -7.80
N SER A 55 7.72 -1.21 -8.90
CA SER A 55 7.02 -0.48 -9.97
C SER A 55 5.86 -1.30 -10.54
N GLY A 56 4.78 -0.62 -10.91
CA GLY A 56 3.53 -1.24 -11.34
C GLY A 56 2.57 -1.60 -10.19
N THR A 57 3.00 -1.53 -8.90
CA THR A 57 2.09 -1.74 -7.78
C THR A 57 0.99 -0.68 -7.80
N GLN A 58 -0.26 -1.12 -7.89
CA GLN A 58 -1.41 -0.23 -7.85
C GLN A 58 -1.65 0.28 -6.43
N VAL A 59 -1.88 1.56 -6.31
CA VAL A 59 -2.17 2.24 -5.05
C VAL A 59 -3.40 3.13 -5.21
N GLU A 60 -4.13 3.29 -4.13
CA GLU A 60 -5.14 4.34 -3.99
C GLU A 60 -4.53 5.47 -3.17
N VAL A 61 -4.43 6.65 -3.74
CA VAL A 61 -4.03 7.86 -3.01
C VAL A 61 -5.25 8.36 -2.25
N ILE A 62 -5.17 8.37 -0.92
CA ILE A 62 -6.29 8.71 -0.03
C ILE A 62 -6.27 10.19 0.32
N ALA A 63 -5.08 10.74 0.53
CA ALA A 63 -4.88 12.14 0.91
C ALA A 63 -3.50 12.64 0.50
N ASP A 64 -3.40 13.94 0.26
CA ASP A 64 -2.14 14.67 0.27
C ASP A 64 -1.70 14.86 1.73
N ALA A 65 -0.51 14.43 2.06
CA ALA A 65 0.06 14.53 3.41
C ALA A 65 1.02 15.73 3.55
N GLY A 66 1.13 16.58 2.51
CA GLY A 66 2.04 17.72 2.46
C GLY A 66 3.50 17.32 2.19
N ASP A 67 4.34 18.30 1.94
CA ASP A 67 5.80 18.15 1.76
C ASP A 67 6.21 17.08 0.74
N GLY A 68 5.38 16.85 -0.29
CA GLY A 68 5.63 15.85 -1.34
C GLY A 68 5.33 14.42 -0.92
N TRP A 69 4.52 14.22 0.10
CA TRP A 69 4.04 12.91 0.56
C TRP A 69 2.55 12.72 0.28
N SER A 70 2.19 11.51 -0.06
CA SER A 70 0.80 11.06 -0.18
C SER A 70 0.52 9.93 0.80
N GLN A 71 -0.64 9.99 1.45
CA GLN A 71 -1.17 8.83 2.14
C GLN A 71 -1.79 7.90 1.13
N VAL A 72 -1.38 6.64 1.15
CA VAL A 72 -1.78 5.64 0.16
C VAL A 72 -2.31 4.37 0.81
N ARG A 73 -3.18 3.68 0.09
CA ARG A 73 -3.66 2.34 0.42
C ARG A 73 -3.36 1.39 -0.74
N ILE A 74 -2.89 0.19 -0.42
CA ILE A 74 -2.69 -0.91 -1.37
C ILE A 74 -3.55 -2.08 -0.93
N GLY A 75 -4.34 -2.63 -1.83
CA GLY A 75 -5.20 -3.78 -1.56
C GLY A 75 -6.69 -3.47 -1.58
N GLY A 76 -7.48 -4.49 -1.31
CA GLY A 76 -8.94 -4.48 -1.36
C GLY A 76 -9.61 -4.61 0.01
N SER A 77 -10.91 -4.94 -0.01
CA SER A 77 -11.75 -4.99 1.19
C SER A 77 -11.39 -6.09 2.18
N ARG A 78 -10.80 -7.19 1.72
CA ARG A 78 -10.43 -8.32 2.59
C ARG A 78 -9.06 -8.15 3.24
N GLY A 79 -8.16 -7.38 2.58
CA GLY A 79 -6.82 -7.12 3.10
C GLY A 79 -6.18 -5.96 2.38
N SER A 80 -5.65 -5.02 3.14
CA SER A 80 -4.97 -3.85 2.62
C SER A 80 -3.87 -3.38 3.55
N VAL A 81 -2.93 -2.62 3.00
CA VAL A 81 -1.88 -1.94 3.75
C VAL A 81 -1.94 -0.45 3.47
N THR A 82 -1.80 0.36 4.51
CA THR A 82 -1.84 1.82 4.43
C THR A 82 -0.53 2.41 4.95
N GLY A 83 -0.09 3.48 4.35
CA GLY A 83 1.12 4.20 4.75
C GLY A 83 1.34 5.43 3.89
N TYR A 84 2.56 5.93 3.88
CA TYR A 84 2.93 7.15 3.17
C TYR A 84 4.02 6.85 2.13
N MET A 85 3.83 7.38 0.93
CA MET A 85 4.80 7.32 -0.18
C MET A 85 5.09 8.72 -0.71
N MET A 86 6.27 8.92 -1.26
CA MET A 86 6.60 10.18 -1.93
C MET A 86 5.76 10.32 -3.20
N THR A 87 5.04 11.42 -3.31
CA THR A 87 4.10 11.72 -4.41
C THR A 87 4.76 11.69 -5.79
N SER A 88 6.04 12.10 -5.87
CA SER A 88 6.79 12.14 -7.13
C SER A 88 6.97 10.77 -7.81
N TYR A 89 6.82 9.68 -7.06
CA TYR A 89 6.89 8.30 -7.56
C TYR A 89 5.51 7.67 -7.81
N LEU A 90 4.44 8.44 -7.71
CA LEU A 90 3.08 7.99 -7.98
C LEU A 90 2.63 8.58 -9.32
N LYS A 91 2.34 7.72 -10.28
CA LYS A 91 1.96 8.09 -11.66
C LYS A 91 0.59 7.55 -11.99
N SER A 92 -0.09 8.18 -12.94
CA SER A 92 -1.37 7.68 -13.48
C SER A 92 -1.22 6.35 -14.24
N SER A 93 -0.03 6.12 -14.79
CA SER A 93 0.34 4.84 -15.42
C SER A 93 1.85 4.67 -15.37
N SER A 94 2.31 3.40 -15.40
CA SER A 94 3.72 3.04 -15.52
C SER A 94 3.91 2.07 -16.68
N THR A 95 4.98 2.26 -17.42
CA THR A 95 5.43 1.31 -18.45
C THR A 95 6.24 0.17 -17.87
N ILE A 96 6.63 0.28 -16.60
CA ILE A 96 7.42 -0.71 -15.87
C ILE A 96 6.52 -1.45 -14.91
N ASP A 97 6.47 -2.76 -15.03
CA ASP A 97 5.80 -3.64 -14.08
C ASP A 97 6.81 -4.71 -13.64
N ALA A 98 7.36 -4.53 -12.43
CA ALA A 98 8.31 -5.44 -11.82
C ALA A 98 7.65 -6.44 -10.86
N ARG A 99 6.32 -6.53 -10.89
CA ARG A 99 5.57 -7.50 -10.08
C ARG A 99 5.80 -8.91 -10.62
N GLU A 100 6.04 -9.83 -9.73
CA GLU A 100 6.39 -11.21 -10.04
C GLU A 100 5.31 -12.16 -9.54
N ARG A 101 4.94 -13.14 -10.36
CA ARG A 101 4.01 -14.20 -9.94
C ARG A 101 4.80 -15.33 -9.31
N ARG A 102 4.36 -15.75 -8.13
CA ARG A 102 4.94 -16.83 -7.36
C ARG A 102 3.88 -17.85 -6.95
N ARG A 103 4.30 -19.10 -6.80
CA ARG A 103 3.44 -20.18 -6.33
C ARG A 103 3.56 -20.31 -4.81
N VAL A 104 2.41 -20.46 -4.15
CA VAL A 104 2.36 -20.77 -2.72
C VAL A 104 2.88 -22.17 -2.47
N VAL A 105 3.81 -22.29 -1.54
CA VAL A 105 4.38 -23.57 -1.07
C VAL A 105 4.32 -23.62 0.46
N SER A 106 4.36 -24.81 1.02
CA SER A 106 4.49 -24.99 2.48
C SER A 106 5.83 -25.60 2.82
N PRO A 107 6.70 -24.90 3.55
CA PRO A 107 7.95 -25.47 4.05
C PRO A 107 7.74 -26.53 5.13
N TYR A 108 6.52 -26.62 5.68
CA TYR A 108 6.17 -27.55 6.77
C TYR A 108 5.30 -28.73 6.29
N GLY A 109 5.07 -28.87 4.98
CA GLY A 109 4.26 -29.95 4.42
C GLY A 109 2.75 -29.83 4.67
N THR A 110 2.25 -28.67 5.09
CA THR A 110 0.82 -28.39 5.22
C THR A 110 0.19 -28.17 3.84
N GLN A 111 -1.13 -28.38 3.74
CA GLN A 111 -1.86 -28.15 2.49
C GLN A 111 -2.19 -26.68 2.24
N SER A 112 -2.03 -25.84 3.25
CA SER A 112 -2.33 -24.41 3.17
C SER A 112 -1.37 -23.61 4.05
N VAL A 113 -1.27 -22.30 3.75
CA VAL A 113 -0.55 -21.30 4.53
C VAL A 113 -1.48 -20.14 4.88
N VAL A 114 -1.15 -19.39 5.93
CA VAL A 114 -1.93 -18.24 6.36
C VAL A 114 -1.42 -16.99 5.66
N LEU A 115 -2.30 -16.32 4.91
CA LEU A 115 -2.06 -14.95 4.46
C LEU A 115 -2.27 -14.00 5.65
N ARG A 116 -1.21 -13.29 6.05
CA ARG A 116 -1.17 -12.43 7.24
C ARG A 116 -1.53 -10.99 6.90
N ASP A 117 -2.12 -10.26 7.85
CA ASP A 117 -2.46 -8.84 7.71
C ASP A 117 -1.24 -7.91 7.78
N ARG A 118 -0.12 -8.39 8.30
CA ARG A 118 1.13 -7.63 8.49
C ARG A 118 2.36 -8.52 8.39
N PRO A 119 3.56 -7.94 8.08
CA PRO A 119 4.81 -8.69 8.00
C PRO A 119 5.39 -8.94 9.41
N SER A 120 4.75 -9.81 10.19
CA SER A 120 5.09 -10.10 11.57
C SER A 120 4.72 -11.53 11.95
N ASN A 121 5.42 -12.08 12.93
CA ASN A 121 5.04 -13.35 13.56
C ASN A 121 3.81 -13.23 14.46
N SER A 122 3.48 -11.99 14.91
CA SER A 122 2.21 -11.66 15.57
C SER A 122 1.30 -11.01 14.56
N TYR A 123 0.36 -11.74 14.00
CA TYR A 123 -0.46 -11.36 12.86
C TYR A 123 -1.93 -11.71 13.04
N GLY A 124 -2.79 -11.01 12.30
CA GLY A 124 -4.15 -11.42 11.99
C GLY A 124 -4.21 -12.16 10.66
N ALA A 125 -5.11 -13.12 10.53
CA ALA A 125 -5.31 -13.84 9.27
C ALA A 125 -6.20 -13.03 8.32
N VAL A 126 -5.72 -12.81 7.11
CA VAL A 126 -6.53 -12.24 5.99
C VAL A 126 -7.27 -13.38 5.29
N ALA A 127 -6.56 -14.46 4.98
CA ALA A 127 -7.08 -15.63 4.28
C ALA A 127 -6.20 -16.87 4.54
N MET A 128 -6.74 -18.04 4.15
CA MET A 128 -5.97 -19.27 3.98
C MET A 128 -5.72 -19.47 2.49
N LEU A 129 -4.47 -19.69 2.10
CA LEU A 129 -4.07 -19.98 0.73
C LEU A 129 -3.67 -21.46 0.61
N MET A 130 -4.18 -22.11 -0.44
CA MET A 130 -3.80 -23.51 -0.70
C MET A 130 -2.41 -23.57 -1.35
N VAL A 131 -1.65 -24.58 -1.01
CA VAL A 131 -0.40 -24.88 -1.70
C VAL A 131 -0.67 -25.12 -3.18
N GLY A 132 0.09 -24.46 -4.03
CA GLY A 132 -0.10 -24.46 -5.48
C GLY A 132 -0.83 -23.23 -6.04
N GLU A 133 -1.53 -22.45 -5.21
CA GLU A 133 -2.10 -21.19 -5.65
C GLU A 133 -1.01 -20.21 -6.13
N THR A 134 -1.38 -19.31 -7.02
CA THR A 134 -0.47 -18.29 -7.54
C THR A 134 -0.87 -16.93 -7.03
N VAL A 135 0.10 -16.19 -6.51
CA VAL A 135 -0.03 -14.81 -6.04
C VAL A 135 0.94 -13.90 -6.77
N THR A 136 0.68 -12.60 -6.77
CA THR A 136 1.57 -11.59 -7.33
C THR A 136 2.36 -10.93 -6.20
N VAL A 137 3.68 -11.01 -6.24
CA VAL A 137 4.55 -10.31 -5.28
C VAL A 137 4.62 -8.84 -5.67
N ILE A 138 4.24 -7.96 -4.73
CA ILE A 138 4.17 -6.51 -4.94
C ILE A 138 5.14 -5.73 -4.06
N GLY A 139 5.76 -6.38 -3.07
CA GLY A 139 6.70 -5.73 -2.17
C GLY A 139 7.32 -6.69 -1.18
N VAL A 140 8.24 -6.17 -0.37
CA VAL A 140 8.95 -6.94 0.66
C VAL A 140 9.11 -6.14 1.95
N SER A 141 9.19 -6.85 3.09
CA SER A 141 9.53 -6.30 4.40
C SER A 141 10.22 -7.38 5.24
N GLY A 142 11.54 -7.26 5.42
CA GLY A 142 12.35 -8.33 6.03
C GLY A 142 12.18 -9.65 5.27
N ASP A 143 11.88 -10.72 6.00
CA ASP A 143 11.65 -12.07 5.46
C ASP A 143 10.26 -12.26 4.84
N PHE A 144 9.41 -11.23 4.88
CA PHE A 144 8.05 -11.28 4.37
C PHE A 144 7.94 -10.65 2.98
N CYS A 145 7.05 -11.23 2.17
CA CYS A 145 6.61 -10.65 0.90
C CYS A 145 5.19 -10.13 1.05
N PHE A 146 4.94 -8.91 0.58
CA PHE A 146 3.59 -8.45 0.30
C PHE A 146 3.12 -9.10 -0.99
N VAL A 147 1.98 -9.77 -0.93
CA VAL A 147 1.40 -10.46 -2.08
C VAL A 147 -0.01 -9.98 -2.33
N GLN A 148 -0.38 -9.92 -3.61
CA GLN A 148 -1.71 -9.58 -4.07
C GLN A 148 -2.37 -10.84 -4.66
N MET A 149 -3.59 -11.11 -4.21
CA MET A 149 -4.43 -12.16 -4.75
C MET A 149 -5.20 -11.69 -5.98
N ASN A 150 -5.85 -12.61 -6.68
CA ASN A 150 -6.66 -12.30 -7.88
C ASN A 150 -7.85 -11.37 -7.59
N ASP A 151 -8.37 -11.36 -6.37
CA ASP A 151 -9.46 -10.48 -5.91
C ASP A 151 -8.96 -9.10 -5.42
N SER A 152 -7.71 -8.75 -5.73
CA SER A 152 -7.02 -7.53 -5.30
C SER A 152 -6.74 -7.42 -3.79
N SER A 153 -7.09 -8.41 -2.99
CA SER A 153 -6.72 -8.43 -1.57
C SER A 153 -5.20 -8.56 -1.41
N VAL A 154 -4.67 -7.90 -0.40
CA VAL A 154 -3.24 -7.86 -0.10
C VAL A 154 -2.99 -8.39 1.31
N GLY A 155 -1.94 -9.16 1.45
CA GLY A 155 -1.44 -9.63 2.73
C GLY A 155 0.04 -10.01 2.64
N CYS A 156 0.53 -10.68 3.67
CA CYS A 156 1.94 -11.05 3.80
C CYS A 156 2.11 -12.57 3.91
N LEU A 157 3.07 -13.09 3.16
CA LEU A 157 3.61 -14.45 3.30
C LEU A 157 5.09 -14.38 3.67
N LEU A 158 5.62 -15.41 4.31
CA LEU A 158 7.06 -15.58 4.41
C LEU A 158 7.64 -15.85 3.02
N GLY A 159 8.85 -15.37 2.73
CA GLY A 159 9.53 -15.66 1.47
C GLY A 159 9.73 -17.17 1.25
N SER A 160 9.87 -17.97 2.33
CA SER A 160 9.94 -19.44 2.30
C SER A 160 8.61 -20.12 1.92
N GLU A 161 7.49 -19.41 1.98
CA GLU A 161 6.16 -19.87 1.56
C GLU A 161 5.88 -19.58 0.07
N LEU A 162 6.89 -19.11 -0.68
CA LEU A 162 6.80 -18.75 -2.10
C LEU A 162 7.91 -19.42 -2.94
N LYS A 163 7.53 -19.86 -4.16
CA LYS A 163 8.45 -20.45 -5.13
C LYS A 163 8.20 -19.91 -6.53
#